data_986c9313213ebfa48a228ee8d0babe97
#
_entry.id   986c9313213ebfa48a228ee8d0babe97
#
_cell.length_a   1.000
_cell.length_b   1.000
_cell.length_c   1.000
_cell.angle_alpha   90.00
_cell.angle_beta   90.00
_cell.angle_gamma   90.00
#
_symmetry.space_group_name_H-M   'P 1'
#
loop_
_entity.id
_entity.type
_entity.pdbx_description
1 polymer ?
#
loop_
_entity_poly.entity_id
_entity_poly.type
_entity_poly.pdbx_seq_one_letter_code
_entity_poly.pdbx_strand_id
1 'polypeptide(L)'
;MKRFFKIILCISMMFIFGIKGVKADIGDHVTLTKNEIENVWAYQYLNGDMWIYVNLPFRYVNNKLAYCIEPAVKITTQDYIIYDFNRSGYNDEAKRRMELISYYGYRYDGHDDIKYYIATQDLIWRMYSSAEIKWTTGGEYGEEIDISKEKNEILDLISKHNVLPEFNDSITKMKVNETKEFIDNNNVLNNYDLEYSGDIEVKKEGNKLIITPKKLGEYTINFIHKKNYEEETLLYDNFSTLTQSLAAFGAPALVNGSMKINANKIDVNINKKDINNKELILDAGNKIKIKNLDTNKYVTDVLEFNNGKLSLTLPKGNYKIEEISASRSYKINEGLEFTISDEDISKDIDFFNEKIKCEIVVFSISGDIKLDSEFEVYDLEGNLVYKGKTENGEAKFYLEYGNYIVKEISVPNGYILNDTEIDLEVSDTTCASRITFNNDKVVMPITSKESDITYLILLFFNVIGYVFIKKTR
;
A
#
# COMPACT_ATOMS: atom_id res chain seq x y z
N MET A 1 -13.69 -15.86 44.64
CA MET A 1 -13.05 -16.05 43.34
C MET A 1 -11.60 -15.47 43.22
N LYS A 2 -11.22 -14.39 43.92
CA LYS A 2 -9.84 -13.82 43.83
C LYS A 2 -8.73 -14.58 44.59
N ARG A 3 -9.04 -15.50 45.47
CA ARG A 3 -8.03 -16.31 46.19
C ARG A 3 -7.69 -17.65 45.50
N PHE A 4 -8.55 -18.15 44.64
CA PHE A 4 -8.31 -19.40 43.88
C PHE A 4 -7.36 -19.17 42.69
N PHE A 5 -7.35 -17.97 42.10
CA PHE A 5 -6.47 -17.63 40.96
C PHE A 5 -5.00 -17.46 41.35
N LYS A 6 -4.71 -17.07 42.60
CA LYS A 6 -3.31 -16.95 43.09
C LYS A 6 -2.64 -18.30 43.38
N ILE A 7 -3.42 -19.33 43.70
CA ILE A 7 -2.88 -20.67 43.98
C ILE A 7 -2.57 -21.42 42.69
N ILE A 8 -3.36 -21.23 41.62
CA ILE A 8 -3.10 -21.83 40.32
C ILE A 8 -1.88 -21.18 39.64
N LEU A 9 -1.65 -19.89 39.85
CA LEU A 9 -0.46 -19.20 39.31
C LEU A 9 0.84 -19.61 40.00
N CYS A 10 0.80 -19.97 41.30
CA CYS A 10 1.97 -20.50 42.01
C CYS A 10 2.30 -21.96 41.64
N ILE A 11 1.30 -22.77 41.27
CA ILE A 11 1.49 -24.15 40.86
C ILE A 11 2.00 -24.23 39.41
N SER A 12 1.60 -23.29 38.54
CA SER A 12 2.14 -23.22 37.17
C SER A 12 3.57 -22.67 37.10
N MET A 13 4.01 -21.88 38.10
CA MET A 13 5.40 -21.43 38.19
C MET A 13 6.36 -22.48 38.76
N MET A 14 5.87 -23.54 39.44
CA MET A 14 6.73 -24.62 39.94
C MET A 14 7.05 -25.71 38.88
N PHE A 15 6.38 -25.71 37.73
CA PHE A 15 6.67 -26.65 36.64
C PHE A 15 7.53 -26.09 35.50
N ILE A 16 8.01 -24.82 35.62
CA ILE A 16 8.91 -24.19 34.63
C ILE A 16 10.40 -24.23 35.07
N PHE A 17 10.70 -24.81 36.22
CA PHE A 17 12.07 -25.26 36.44
C PHE A 17 12.25 -26.59 35.69
N GLY A 18 12.39 -26.51 34.38
CA GLY A 18 12.92 -27.60 33.59
C GLY A 18 14.20 -28.08 34.28
N ILE A 19 14.25 -29.36 34.58
CA ILE A 19 15.47 -30.08 34.90
C ILE A 19 16.43 -29.68 33.76
N LYS A 20 17.37 -28.75 34.04
CA LYS A 20 18.52 -28.59 33.18
C LYS A 20 19.19 -29.95 33.19
N GLY A 21 19.02 -30.71 32.12
CA GLY A 21 19.79 -31.93 31.93
C GLY A 21 21.24 -31.58 32.16
N VAL A 22 21.92 -32.30 33.01
CA VAL A 22 23.35 -32.12 33.21
C VAL A 22 23.96 -32.28 31.83
N LYS A 23 24.55 -31.20 31.27
CA LYS A 23 25.26 -31.25 29.99
C LYS A 23 26.48 -32.14 30.25
N ALA A 24 26.51 -33.33 29.64
CA ALA A 24 27.67 -34.21 29.78
C ALA A 24 28.85 -33.57 29.04
N ASP A 25 29.99 -33.49 29.69
CA ASP A 25 31.19 -32.83 29.20
C ASP A 25 32.16 -33.84 28.56
N ILE A 26 33.16 -33.33 27.84
CA ILE A 26 34.24 -34.14 27.31
C ILE A 26 34.91 -34.96 28.45
N GLY A 27 35.02 -36.25 28.26
CA GLY A 27 35.56 -37.19 29.25
C GLY A 27 34.47 -37.97 30.03
N ASP A 28 33.22 -37.55 29.95
CA ASP A 28 32.12 -38.24 30.63
C ASP A 28 31.79 -39.59 29.93
N HIS A 29 31.37 -40.56 30.75
CA HIS A 29 30.78 -41.79 30.26
C HIS A 29 29.30 -41.59 29.95
N VAL A 30 28.89 -42.10 28.78
CA VAL A 30 27.53 -42.03 28.27
C VAL A 30 27.05 -43.32 27.68
N THR A 31 25.76 -43.58 27.71
CA THR A 31 25.19 -44.81 27.24
C THR A 31 24.61 -44.69 25.84
N LEU A 32 24.94 -45.60 24.97
CA LEU A 32 24.31 -45.80 23.67
C LEU A 32 22.95 -46.45 23.83
N THR A 33 21.91 -45.82 23.32
CA THR A 33 20.59 -46.42 23.11
C THR A 33 20.33 -46.62 21.63
N LYS A 34 19.67 -47.72 21.28
CA LYS A 34 19.33 -48.07 19.90
C LYS A 34 17.83 -48.28 19.78
N ASN A 35 17.24 -47.62 18.78
CA ASN A 35 15.87 -47.92 18.37
C ASN A 35 15.95 -48.64 17.04
N GLU A 36 15.58 -49.91 17.03
CA GLU A 36 15.63 -50.72 15.82
C GLU A 36 14.71 -50.18 14.75
N ILE A 37 15.19 -50.18 13.52
CA ILE A 37 14.43 -49.89 12.31
C ILE A 37 14.12 -51.24 11.68
N GLU A 38 12.84 -51.55 11.57
CA GLU A 38 12.43 -52.82 10.97
C GLU A 38 12.86 -52.91 9.52
N ASN A 39 13.47 -54.05 9.14
CA ASN A 39 13.79 -54.41 7.77
C ASN A 39 14.71 -53.46 6.99
N VAL A 40 15.67 -52.79 7.63
CA VAL A 40 16.68 -51.96 6.94
C VAL A 40 18.06 -52.53 7.17
N TRP A 41 18.70 -53.00 6.11
CA TRP A 41 20.00 -53.63 6.15
C TRP A 41 20.98 -52.93 5.19
N ALA A 42 22.23 -52.78 5.60
CA ALA A 42 23.31 -52.27 4.77
C ALA A 42 24.29 -53.38 4.44
N TYR A 43 24.65 -53.52 3.19
CA TYR A 43 25.71 -54.41 2.72
C TYR A 43 26.84 -53.57 2.18
N GLN A 44 28.05 -53.90 2.59
CA GLN A 44 29.27 -53.24 2.16
C GLN A 44 30.22 -54.20 1.49
N TYR A 45 30.70 -53.84 0.32
CA TYR A 45 31.80 -54.47 -0.36
C TYR A 45 33.10 -53.85 0.08
N LEU A 46 33.95 -54.61 0.75
CA LEU A 46 35.30 -54.19 1.09
C LEU A 46 36.29 -55.04 0.29
N ASN A 47 37.17 -54.39 -0.47
CA ASN A 47 38.25 -55.04 -1.25
C ASN A 47 37.80 -56.14 -2.23
N GLY A 48 36.60 -56.06 -2.75
CA GLY A 48 36.11 -56.90 -3.84
C GLY A 48 35.33 -58.17 -3.44
N ASP A 49 35.59 -58.73 -2.28
CA ASP A 49 35.06 -60.06 -1.95
C ASP A 49 34.39 -60.22 -0.57
N MET A 50 34.41 -59.22 0.27
CA MET A 50 33.87 -59.33 1.62
C MET A 50 32.65 -58.48 1.87
N TRP A 51 31.56 -59.16 2.22
CA TRP A 51 30.30 -58.55 2.60
C TRP A 51 30.18 -58.42 4.11
N ILE A 52 29.95 -57.24 4.60
CA ILE A 52 29.52 -56.99 5.97
C ILE A 52 28.12 -56.40 5.93
N TYR A 53 27.19 -57.05 6.57
CA TYR A 53 25.86 -56.53 6.70
C TYR A 53 25.61 -55.99 8.12
N VAL A 54 24.80 -54.95 8.21
CA VAL A 54 24.44 -54.28 9.46
C VAL A 54 22.94 -54.01 9.42
N ASN A 55 22.19 -54.43 10.44
CA ASN A 55 20.86 -53.92 10.67
C ASN A 55 20.99 -52.48 11.16
N LEU A 56 20.37 -51.54 10.47
CA LEU A 56 20.52 -50.09 10.74
C LEU A 56 19.52 -49.65 11.81
N PRO A 57 19.93 -49.39 13.07
CA PRO A 57 19.09 -48.77 14.06
C PRO A 57 19.30 -47.27 14.07
N PHE A 58 18.30 -46.49 14.56
CA PHE A 58 18.57 -45.17 15.11
C PHE A 58 19.47 -45.31 16.34
N ARG A 59 20.51 -44.51 16.42
CA ARG A 59 21.47 -44.53 17.53
C ARG A 59 21.38 -43.20 18.27
N TYR A 60 21.22 -43.29 19.56
CA TYR A 60 21.21 -42.13 20.44
C TYR A 60 22.28 -42.28 21.50
N VAL A 61 23.11 -41.25 21.63
CA VAL A 61 24.08 -41.17 22.74
C VAL A 61 23.75 -39.90 23.52
N ASN A 62 23.49 -40.02 24.80
CA ASN A 62 23.02 -38.92 25.65
C ASN A 62 21.80 -38.20 25.05
N ASN A 63 20.82 -38.97 24.54
CA ASN A 63 19.61 -38.51 23.85
C ASN A 63 19.85 -37.73 22.53
N LYS A 64 21.08 -37.63 22.06
CA LYS A 64 21.41 -37.05 20.76
C LYS A 64 21.46 -38.10 19.68
N LEU A 65 20.89 -37.84 18.52
CA LEU A 65 21.04 -38.69 17.35
C LEU A 65 22.50 -38.70 16.92
N ALA A 66 23.08 -39.92 16.84
CA ALA A 66 24.47 -40.13 16.48
C ALA A 66 24.56 -41.02 15.26
N TYR A 67 25.52 -40.79 14.41
CA TYR A 67 25.81 -41.55 13.21
C TYR A 67 27.11 -42.35 13.37
N CYS A 68 27.15 -43.49 12.75
CA CYS A 68 28.39 -44.24 12.64
C CYS A 68 29.34 -43.54 11.67
N ILE A 69 30.59 -43.30 12.09
CA ILE A 69 31.57 -42.66 11.22
C ILE A 69 32.58 -43.66 10.61
N GLU A 70 32.62 -44.87 11.10
CA GLU A 70 33.51 -45.95 10.63
C GLU A 70 32.66 -47.12 10.10
N PRO A 71 32.52 -47.26 8.77
CA PRO A 71 31.82 -48.42 8.23
C PRO A 71 32.56 -49.74 8.56
N ALA A 72 31.81 -50.80 8.70
CA ALA A 72 32.34 -52.18 8.96
C ALA A 72 32.98 -52.40 10.33
N VAL A 73 32.97 -51.48 11.24
CA VAL A 73 33.38 -51.66 12.64
C VAL A 73 32.17 -52.09 13.47
N LYS A 74 32.31 -53.10 14.34
CA LYS A 74 31.23 -53.57 15.20
C LYS A 74 31.09 -52.73 16.44
N ILE A 75 29.85 -52.54 16.88
CA ILE A 75 29.56 -51.97 18.19
C ILE A 75 29.71 -53.11 19.24
N THR A 76 30.72 -53.02 20.09
CA THR A 76 31.09 -54.04 21.07
C THR A 76 30.67 -53.66 22.51
N THR A 77 30.30 -52.40 22.74
CA THR A 77 29.88 -51.87 24.04
C THR A 77 28.71 -50.90 23.91
N GLN A 78 27.99 -50.65 24.99
CA GLN A 78 27.03 -49.57 25.12
C GLN A 78 27.57 -48.38 25.94
N ASP A 79 28.74 -48.53 26.55
CA ASP A 79 29.43 -47.52 27.31
C ASP A 79 30.42 -46.78 26.40
N TYR A 80 30.13 -45.49 26.19
CA TYR A 80 30.92 -44.57 25.36
C TYR A 80 31.47 -43.46 26.21
N ILE A 81 32.59 -42.89 25.80
CA ILE A 81 33.18 -41.68 26.38
C ILE A 81 33.09 -40.56 25.36
N ILE A 82 32.76 -39.35 25.83
CA ILE A 82 32.67 -38.18 25.00
C ILE A 82 34.07 -37.62 24.74
N TYR A 83 34.37 -37.35 23.48
CA TYR A 83 35.61 -36.72 23.04
C TYR A 83 35.35 -35.55 22.11
N ASP A 84 36.33 -34.67 22.00
CA ASP A 84 36.40 -33.73 20.87
C ASP A 84 36.53 -34.51 19.56
N PHE A 85 35.82 -34.04 18.53
CA PHE A 85 35.80 -34.74 17.23
C PHE A 85 37.17 -34.83 16.57
N ASN A 86 38.13 -33.95 16.91
CA ASN A 86 39.51 -34.00 16.40
C ASN A 86 40.21 -35.29 16.71
N ARG A 87 39.75 -36.09 17.69
CA ARG A 87 40.28 -37.47 18.00
C ARG A 87 39.80 -38.53 17.01
N SER A 88 38.85 -38.24 16.14
CA SER A 88 38.34 -39.19 15.16
C SER A 88 39.34 -39.52 14.06
N GLY A 89 40.39 -38.73 13.88
CA GLY A 89 41.34 -38.82 12.77
C GLY A 89 40.88 -38.19 11.46
N TYR A 90 39.67 -37.62 11.42
CA TYR A 90 39.19 -36.87 10.26
C TYR A 90 39.75 -35.44 10.31
N ASN A 91 40.05 -34.88 9.14
CA ASN A 91 40.45 -33.48 9.03
C ASN A 91 39.23 -32.52 9.11
N ASP A 92 39.47 -31.21 9.23
CA ASP A 92 38.42 -30.19 9.35
C ASP A 92 37.47 -30.16 8.13
N GLU A 93 37.95 -30.45 6.94
CA GLU A 93 37.13 -30.49 5.72
C GLU A 93 36.13 -31.67 5.78
N ALA A 94 36.59 -32.83 6.18
CA ALA A 94 35.75 -34.00 6.37
C ALA A 94 34.73 -33.78 7.49
N LYS A 95 35.16 -33.20 8.63
CA LYS A 95 34.26 -32.79 9.71
C LYS A 95 33.16 -31.88 9.19
N ARG A 96 33.53 -30.76 8.55
CA ARG A 96 32.57 -29.81 7.97
C ARG A 96 31.61 -30.49 6.98
N ARG A 97 32.13 -31.40 6.15
CA ARG A 97 31.27 -32.10 5.19
C ARG A 97 30.25 -32.99 5.88
N MET A 98 30.62 -33.69 6.95
CA MET A 98 29.72 -34.54 7.75
C MET A 98 28.69 -33.67 8.51
N GLU A 99 29.11 -32.53 9.04
CA GLU A 99 28.19 -31.55 9.66
C GLU A 99 27.13 -31.11 8.67
N LEU A 100 27.49 -30.75 7.43
CA LEU A 100 26.55 -30.39 6.37
C LEU A 100 25.62 -31.55 5.99
N ILE A 101 26.15 -32.75 5.86
CA ILE A 101 25.37 -33.97 5.56
C ILE A 101 24.35 -34.22 6.67
N SER A 102 24.79 -34.17 7.93
CA SER A 102 23.89 -34.35 9.07
C SER A 102 22.84 -33.22 9.18
N TYR A 103 23.24 -31.96 8.92
CA TYR A 103 22.37 -30.81 8.99
C TYR A 103 21.23 -30.85 7.96
N TYR A 104 21.54 -31.14 6.70
CA TYR A 104 20.56 -31.26 5.62
C TYR A 104 19.93 -32.64 5.47
N GLY A 105 20.38 -33.61 6.24
CA GLY A 105 19.91 -34.97 6.25
C GLY A 105 18.59 -35.17 7.00
N TYR A 106 18.52 -36.28 7.73
CA TYR A 106 17.35 -36.64 8.52
C TYR A 106 16.98 -35.56 9.57
N ARG A 107 15.69 -35.19 9.64
CA ARG A 107 15.12 -34.13 10.48
C ARG A 107 15.42 -32.71 10.01
N TYR A 108 15.95 -32.52 8.83
CA TYR A 108 15.83 -31.23 8.16
C TYR A 108 14.37 -31.01 7.74
N ASP A 109 13.97 -29.76 7.48
CA ASP A 109 12.60 -29.40 7.10
C ASP A 109 12.09 -30.26 5.93
N GLY A 110 11.09 -31.11 6.20
CA GLY A 110 10.54 -32.07 5.24
C GLY A 110 11.30 -33.38 5.09
N HIS A 111 12.40 -33.62 5.81
CA HIS A 111 13.23 -34.85 5.76
C HIS A 111 12.94 -35.81 6.91
N ASP A 112 11.67 -36.09 7.18
CA ASP A 112 11.26 -37.00 8.29
C ASP A 112 11.15 -38.47 7.90
N ASP A 113 11.22 -38.81 6.62
CA ASP A 113 11.17 -40.16 6.13
C ASP A 113 12.45 -40.92 6.46
N ILE A 114 12.32 -42.23 6.73
CA ILE A 114 13.43 -43.16 7.04
C ILE A 114 14.51 -43.18 5.94
N LYS A 115 14.13 -42.95 4.68
CA LYS A 115 15.08 -42.93 3.57
C LYS A 115 16.08 -41.76 3.70
N TYR A 116 15.68 -40.62 4.29
CA TYR A 116 16.64 -39.55 4.60
C TYR A 116 17.64 -39.95 5.70
N TYR A 117 17.21 -40.73 6.70
CA TYR A 117 18.16 -41.25 7.68
C TYR A 117 19.17 -42.22 7.03
N ILE A 118 18.70 -43.15 6.18
CA ILE A 118 19.54 -44.06 5.43
C ILE A 118 20.49 -43.25 4.53
N ALA A 119 19.99 -42.28 3.79
CA ALA A 119 20.79 -41.43 2.89
C ALA A 119 21.85 -40.62 3.66
N THR A 120 21.51 -40.11 4.84
CA THR A 120 22.44 -39.38 5.72
C THR A 120 23.57 -40.30 6.18
N GLN A 121 23.23 -41.48 6.68
CA GLN A 121 24.23 -42.49 7.11
C GLN A 121 25.11 -42.97 5.95
N ASP A 122 24.53 -43.21 4.77
CA ASP A 122 25.27 -43.62 3.56
C ASP A 122 26.29 -42.53 3.16
N LEU A 123 25.87 -41.25 3.12
CA LEU A 123 26.77 -40.17 2.77
C LEU A 123 27.90 -39.97 3.79
N ILE A 124 27.62 -40.13 5.10
CA ILE A 124 28.66 -40.09 6.15
C ILE A 124 29.66 -41.23 5.97
N TRP A 125 29.21 -42.45 5.75
CA TRP A 125 30.12 -43.58 5.53
C TRP A 125 31.00 -43.41 4.29
N ARG A 126 30.51 -42.76 3.25
CA ARG A 126 31.29 -42.44 2.04
C ARG A 126 32.43 -41.44 2.28
N MET A 127 32.43 -40.74 3.42
CA MET A 127 33.56 -39.91 3.84
C MET A 127 34.76 -40.78 4.30
N TYR A 128 34.50 -42.00 4.79
CA TYR A 128 35.55 -42.92 5.23
C TYR A 128 36.13 -43.74 4.08
N SER A 129 35.30 -44.24 3.19
CA SER A 129 35.68 -45.23 2.19
C SER A 129 34.84 -45.10 0.92
N SER A 130 35.46 -45.38 -0.23
CA SER A 130 34.77 -45.57 -1.50
C SER A 130 34.07 -46.91 -1.65
N ALA A 131 33.92 -47.69 -0.56
CA ALA A 131 33.24 -48.95 -0.58
C ALA A 131 31.81 -48.83 -1.14
N GLU A 132 31.40 -49.78 -1.95
CA GLU A 132 30.02 -49.84 -2.41
C GLU A 132 29.13 -50.25 -1.24
N ILE A 133 28.08 -49.50 -1.00
CA ILE A 133 27.07 -49.75 0.03
C ILE A 133 25.75 -49.99 -0.67
N LYS A 134 25.13 -51.14 -0.38
CA LYS A 134 23.82 -51.51 -0.86
C LYS A 134 22.84 -51.58 0.32
N TRP A 135 21.72 -50.99 0.18
CA TRP A 135 20.65 -50.96 1.19
C TRP A 135 19.53 -51.89 0.76
N THR A 136 19.03 -52.73 1.67
CA THR A 136 17.99 -53.73 1.37
C THR A 136 16.96 -53.86 2.49
N THR A 137 15.78 -54.39 2.15
CA THR A 137 14.76 -54.78 3.11
C THR A 137 14.92 -56.28 3.42
N GLY A 138 14.90 -56.68 4.71
CA GLY A 138 14.81 -58.06 5.09
C GLY A 138 16.08 -58.91 4.88
N GLY A 139 17.26 -58.32 4.79
CA GLY A 139 18.54 -59.03 4.75
C GLY A 139 19.19 -59.14 3.36
N GLU A 140 20.14 -60.06 3.18
CA GLU A 140 20.99 -60.19 1.98
C GLU A 140 20.19 -60.35 0.67
N TYR A 141 19.09 -61.06 0.73
CA TYR A 141 18.22 -61.31 -0.43
C TYR A 141 16.98 -60.43 -0.48
N GLY A 142 16.94 -59.38 0.34
CA GLY A 142 15.83 -58.41 0.37
C GLY A 142 15.83 -57.48 -0.86
N GLU A 143 14.70 -56.79 -1.03
CA GLU A 143 14.57 -55.78 -2.08
C GLU A 143 15.49 -54.59 -1.80
N GLU A 144 16.09 -54.02 -2.85
CA GLU A 144 16.94 -52.85 -2.75
C GLU A 144 16.12 -51.62 -2.37
N ILE A 145 16.61 -50.84 -1.41
CA ILE A 145 16.06 -49.58 -1.01
C ILE A 145 16.78 -48.47 -1.81
N ASP A 146 16.11 -47.94 -2.81
CA ASP A 146 16.62 -46.80 -3.57
C ASP A 146 16.49 -45.49 -2.74
N ILE A 147 17.64 -44.88 -2.46
CA ILE A 147 17.80 -43.60 -1.74
C ILE A 147 18.44 -42.50 -2.62
N SER A 148 18.45 -42.70 -3.92
CA SER A 148 19.12 -41.81 -4.85
C SER A 148 18.50 -40.40 -4.82
N LYS A 149 17.18 -40.34 -4.69
CA LYS A 149 16.45 -39.08 -4.59
C LYS A 149 16.85 -38.29 -3.34
N GLU A 150 16.77 -38.92 -2.18
CA GLU A 150 17.08 -38.35 -0.88
C GLU A 150 18.55 -37.85 -0.81
N LYS A 151 19.48 -38.65 -1.35
CA LYS A 151 20.89 -38.26 -1.44
C LYS A 151 21.08 -37.03 -2.32
N ASN A 152 20.43 -36.96 -3.48
CA ASN A 152 20.55 -35.83 -4.40
C ASN A 152 19.98 -34.57 -3.78
N GLU A 153 18.85 -34.63 -3.06
CA GLU A 153 18.26 -33.52 -2.36
C GLU A 153 19.20 -32.99 -1.26
N ILE A 154 19.77 -33.88 -0.43
CA ILE A 154 20.77 -33.49 0.59
C ILE A 154 21.98 -32.83 -0.06
N LEU A 155 22.53 -33.40 -1.14
CA LEU A 155 23.69 -32.85 -1.82
C LEU A 155 23.41 -31.50 -2.52
N ASP A 156 22.22 -31.32 -3.07
CA ASP A 156 21.78 -30.05 -3.65
C ASP A 156 21.73 -28.97 -2.58
N LEU A 157 21.10 -29.23 -1.42
CA LEU A 157 21.07 -28.32 -0.29
C LEU A 157 22.47 -27.97 0.23
N ILE A 158 23.37 -28.95 0.31
CA ILE A 158 24.77 -28.72 0.68
C ILE A 158 25.46 -27.78 -0.32
N SER A 159 25.24 -27.99 -1.61
CA SER A 159 25.81 -27.12 -2.66
C SER A 159 25.37 -25.68 -2.55
N LYS A 160 24.18 -25.46 -2.01
CA LYS A 160 23.54 -24.15 -1.83
C LYS A 160 23.73 -23.55 -0.43
N HIS A 161 24.46 -24.23 0.45
CA HIS A 161 24.60 -23.85 1.87
C HIS A 161 24.98 -22.39 2.11
N ASN A 162 25.91 -21.86 1.31
CA ASN A 162 26.40 -20.48 1.41
C ASN A 162 25.76 -19.55 0.37
N VAL A 163 24.77 -20.02 -0.38
CA VAL A 163 24.10 -19.21 -1.41
C VAL A 163 22.96 -18.45 -0.74
N LEU A 164 22.99 -17.13 -0.89
CA LEU A 164 21.92 -16.23 -0.44
C LEU A 164 20.91 -15.98 -1.55
N PRO A 165 19.67 -15.57 -1.22
CA PRO A 165 18.71 -15.14 -2.22
C PRO A 165 19.28 -14.06 -3.13
N GLU A 166 18.91 -14.06 -4.43
CA GLU A 166 19.48 -13.15 -5.44
C GLU A 166 19.37 -11.67 -5.07
N PHE A 167 18.33 -11.31 -4.33
CA PHE A 167 18.10 -9.94 -3.87
C PHE A 167 18.78 -9.60 -2.54
N ASN A 168 19.70 -10.45 -2.04
CA ASN A 168 20.52 -10.12 -0.87
C ASN A 168 21.34 -8.84 -1.11
N ASP A 169 21.54 -8.05 -0.05
CA ASP A 169 22.22 -6.75 -0.04
C ASP A 169 21.61 -5.68 -0.97
N SER A 170 20.43 -5.94 -1.52
CA SER A 170 19.73 -4.97 -2.34
C SER A 170 19.04 -3.89 -1.51
N ILE A 171 18.94 -2.67 -2.10
CA ILE A 171 18.14 -1.57 -1.57
C ILE A 171 17.09 -1.22 -2.62
N THR A 172 15.82 -1.45 -2.30
CA THR A 172 14.73 -1.15 -3.22
C THR A 172 13.92 0.04 -2.72
N LYS A 173 13.74 1.05 -3.60
CA LYS A 173 12.83 2.18 -3.34
C LYS A 173 11.42 1.79 -3.75
N MET A 174 10.46 2.06 -2.87
CA MET A 174 9.03 1.80 -3.06
C MET A 174 8.22 2.99 -2.58
N LYS A 175 6.98 3.10 -3.03
CA LYS A 175 6.00 3.96 -2.38
C LYS A 175 5.21 3.17 -1.32
N VAL A 176 4.58 3.89 -0.40
CA VAL A 176 3.66 3.29 0.57
C VAL A 176 2.50 2.61 -0.16
N ASN A 177 2.10 1.41 0.30
CA ASN A 177 1.09 0.54 -0.29
C ASN A 177 1.40 -0.01 -1.71
N GLU A 178 2.60 0.20 -2.22
CA GLU A 178 3.05 -0.52 -3.42
C GLU A 178 3.39 -1.96 -3.06
N THR A 179 2.83 -2.92 -3.78
CA THR A 179 3.21 -4.33 -3.67
C THR A 179 4.20 -4.68 -4.75
N LYS A 180 5.32 -5.30 -4.37
CA LYS A 180 6.35 -5.76 -5.31
C LYS A 180 6.73 -7.20 -5.03
N GLU A 181 6.89 -7.98 -6.10
CA GLU A 181 7.39 -9.35 -6.07
C GLU A 181 8.89 -9.37 -6.39
N PHE A 182 9.65 -10.13 -5.61
CA PHE A 182 11.05 -10.43 -5.82
C PHE A 182 11.18 -11.93 -6.03
N ILE A 183 11.75 -12.33 -7.14
CA ILE A 183 11.95 -13.74 -7.49
C ILE A 183 13.40 -14.11 -7.16
N ASP A 184 13.58 -15.17 -6.38
CA ASP A 184 14.90 -15.72 -6.09
C ASP A 184 15.27 -16.77 -7.14
N ASN A 185 16.06 -16.38 -8.15
CA ASN A 185 16.54 -17.27 -9.20
C ASN A 185 17.59 -18.26 -8.70
N ASN A 186 18.22 -18.00 -7.54
CA ASN A 186 19.09 -18.96 -6.87
C ASN A 186 18.32 -20.12 -6.27
N ASN A 187 16.98 -19.97 -6.12
CA ASN A 187 16.08 -20.97 -5.57
C ASN A 187 16.49 -21.48 -4.19
N VAL A 188 16.94 -20.56 -3.33
CA VAL A 188 17.39 -20.86 -1.95
C VAL A 188 16.51 -20.19 -0.87
N LEU A 189 15.56 -19.34 -1.25
CA LEU A 189 14.72 -18.58 -0.31
C LEU A 189 14.01 -19.48 0.73
N ASN A 190 13.67 -20.72 0.35
CA ASN A 190 13.03 -21.68 1.24
C ASN A 190 13.94 -22.19 2.37
N ASN A 191 15.26 -22.02 2.24
CA ASN A 191 16.23 -22.40 3.28
C ASN A 191 16.34 -21.36 4.41
N TYR A 192 15.61 -20.23 4.29
CA TYR A 192 15.70 -19.10 5.21
C TYR A 192 14.34 -18.82 5.85
N ASP A 193 14.38 -18.53 7.14
CA ASP A 193 13.31 -17.84 7.85
C ASP A 193 13.48 -16.34 7.66
N LEU A 194 12.36 -15.59 7.74
CA LEU A 194 12.35 -14.16 7.56
C LEU A 194 12.19 -13.46 8.91
N GLU A 195 13.11 -12.54 9.22
CA GLU A 195 12.98 -11.65 10.36
C GLU A 195 12.90 -10.21 9.88
N TYR A 196 11.83 -9.53 10.25
CA TYR A 196 11.58 -8.13 9.91
C TYR A 196 10.73 -7.46 10.98
N SER A 197 10.70 -6.14 10.99
CA SER A 197 9.91 -5.35 11.94
C SER A 197 9.38 -4.08 11.28
N GLY A 198 8.38 -3.46 11.93
CA GLY A 198 7.75 -2.23 11.47
C GLY A 198 6.50 -2.45 10.62
N ASP A 199 5.97 -1.35 10.06
CA ASP A 199 4.74 -1.35 9.28
C ASP A 199 4.97 -1.80 7.83
N ILE A 200 5.31 -3.07 7.67
CA ILE A 200 5.58 -3.72 6.38
C ILE A 200 4.94 -5.11 6.35
N GLU A 201 4.30 -5.45 5.27
CA GLU A 201 3.84 -6.81 5.00
C GLU A 201 4.87 -7.54 4.16
N VAL A 202 5.27 -8.73 4.62
CA VAL A 202 6.21 -9.59 3.92
C VAL A 202 5.62 -10.99 3.84
N LYS A 203 5.51 -11.53 2.63
CA LYS A 203 4.99 -12.87 2.38
C LYS A 203 5.98 -13.65 1.53
N LYS A 204 6.24 -14.90 1.93
CA LYS A 204 7.07 -15.84 1.18
C LYS A 204 6.19 -16.91 0.52
N GLU A 205 6.31 -17.08 -0.80
CA GLU A 205 5.59 -18.08 -1.60
C GLU A 205 6.58 -18.81 -2.50
N GLY A 206 7.05 -19.97 -2.06
CA GLY A 206 8.09 -20.71 -2.79
C GLY A 206 9.38 -19.89 -2.92
N ASN A 207 9.80 -19.61 -4.15
CA ASN A 207 10.98 -18.78 -4.44
C ASN A 207 10.65 -17.29 -4.60
N LYS A 208 9.45 -16.86 -4.19
CA LYS A 208 9.02 -15.45 -4.29
C LYS A 208 8.92 -14.80 -2.92
N LEU A 209 9.36 -13.55 -2.83
CA LEU A 209 9.17 -12.66 -1.70
C LEU A 209 8.26 -11.52 -2.16
N ILE A 210 7.10 -11.36 -1.51
CA ILE A 210 6.11 -10.34 -1.81
C ILE A 210 6.13 -9.34 -0.68
N ILE A 211 6.35 -8.06 -1.00
CA ILE A 211 6.57 -7.00 -0.03
C ILE A 211 5.64 -5.83 -0.28
N THR A 212 5.03 -5.31 0.81
CA THR A 212 4.16 -4.12 0.78
C THR A 212 4.44 -3.25 2.01
N PRO A 213 5.19 -2.14 1.89
CA PRO A 213 5.37 -1.20 3.00
C PRO A 213 4.05 -0.46 3.27
N LYS A 214 3.69 -0.29 4.55
CA LYS A 214 2.43 0.36 4.97
C LYS A 214 2.61 1.80 5.43
N LYS A 215 3.84 2.21 5.75
CA LYS A 215 4.21 3.59 6.11
C LYS A 215 5.52 3.99 5.45
N LEU A 216 5.82 5.30 5.48
CA LEU A 216 7.14 5.81 5.12
C LEU A 216 8.19 5.28 6.11
N GLY A 217 9.34 4.87 5.60
CA GLY A 217 10.43 4.37 6.44
C GLY A 217 11.41 3.47 5.70
N GLU A 218 12.45 3.09 6.42
CA GLU A 218 13.42 2.09 5.99
C GLU A 218 13.18 0.79 6.74
N TYR A 219 13.03 -0.30 6.00
CA TYR A 219 12.78 -1.63 6.53
C TYR A 219 13.91 -2.56 6.12
N THR A 220 14.36 -3.37 7.07
CA THR A 220 15.32 -4.44 6.81
C THR A 220 14.61 -5.79 6.94
N ILE A 221 14.77 -6.64 5.95
CA ILE A 221 14.28 -8.01 5.95
C ILE A 221 15.51 -8.90 6.00
N ASN A 222 15.67 -9.60 7.12
CA ASN A 222 16.78 -10.51 7.34
C ASN A 222 16.41 -11.92 6.88
N PHE A 223 17.34 -12.59 6.22
CA PHE A 223 17.29 -13.98 5.82
C PHE A 223 18.11 -14.79 6.82
N ILE A 224 17.42 -15.49 7.72
CA ILE A 224 18.05 -16.28 8.77
C ILE A 224 17.97 -17.74 8.36
N HIS A 225 19.12 -18.38 8.28
CA HIS A 225 19.17 -19.81 7.91
C HIS A 225 18.40 -20.64 8.94
N LYS A 226 17.60 -21.59 8.49
CA LYS A 226 16.85 -22.49 9.37
C LYS A 226 17.84 -23.29 10.21
N LYS A 227 17.61 -23.35 11.54
CA LYS A 227 18.43 -24.10 12.48
C LYS A 227 17.71 -25.37 12.91
N ASN A 228 18.38 -26.51 12.74
CA ASN A 228 17.86 -27.77 13.24
C ASN A 228 18.42 -28.13 14.63
N TYR A 229 19.63 -27.67 15.01
CA TYR A 229 20.26 -27.89 16.31
C TYR A 229 21.42 -26.91 16.55
N GLU A 230 21.78 -26.70 17.84
CA GLU A 230 22.69 -25.63 18.27
C GLU A 230 24.01 -26.12 18.83
N GLU A 231 24.38 -27.40 18.64
CA GLU A 231 25.42 -28.00 19.47
C GLU A 231 26.72 -28.25 18.73
N GLU A 232 27.80 -28.42 19.51
CA GLU A 232 29.10 -28.79 19.01
C GLU A 232 29.12 -30.25 18.48
N THR A 233 29.94 -30.49 17.47
CA THR A 233 30.19 -31.86 16.97
C THR A 233 31.01 -32.66 17.98
N LEU A 234 30.47 -33.75 18.48
CA LEU A 234 31.07 -34.59 19.50
C LEU A 234 31.35 -35.98 18.94
N LEU A 235 32.51 -36.53 19.35
CA LEU A 235 32.88 -37.93 19.09
C LEU A 235 32.50 -38.76 20.32
N TYR A 236 31.90 -39.93 20.06
CA TYR A 236 31.63 -40.95 21.06
C TYR A 236 32.42 -42.20 20.70
N ASP A 237 33.31 -42.61 21.59
CA ASP A 237 34.19 -43.75 21.39
C ASP A 237 34.48 -44.44 22.74
N ASN A 238 34.93 -45.68 22.67
CA ASN A 238 35.56 -46.35 23.77
C ASN A 238 36.79 -47.15 23.25
N PHE A 239 37.87 -46.42 23.08
CA PHE A 239 39.09 -46.92 22.49
C PHE A 239 39.65 -48.18 23.19
N SER A 240 39.25 -48.46 24.44
CA SER A 240 39.66 -49.67 25.17
C SER A 240 38.95 -50.95 24.69
N THR A 241 37.80 -50.83 24.03
CA THR A 241 36.93 -51.93 23.63
C THR A 241 36.90 -52.18 22.12
N LEU A 242 37.65 -51.39 21.33
CA LEU A 242 37.67 -51.45 19.88
C LEU A 242 36.24 -51.42 19.28
N THR A 243 35.40 -50.60 19.85
CA THR A 243 34.00 -50.39 19.37
C THR A 243 33.96 -49.38 18.23
N GLN A 244 32.89 -49.44 17.43
CA GLN A 244 32.62 -48.44 16.39
C GLN A 244 32.49 -47.05 16.97
N SER A 245 33.23 -46.07 16.42
CA SER A 245 33.08 -44.66 16.76
C SER A 245 31.78 -44.09 16.21
N LEU A 246 31.13 -43.26 17.00
CA LEU A 246 29.90 -42.54 16.66
C LEU A 246 30.13 -41.04 16.75
N ALA A 247 29.39 -40.27 15.99
CA ALA A 247 29.40 -38.80 16.13
C ALA A 247 27.98 -38.25 16.13
N ALA A 248 27.75 -37.23 17.02
CA ALA A 248 26.65 -36.33 16.89
C ALA A 248 27.20 -35.01 16.34
N PHE A 249 26.66 -34.61 15.23
CA PHE A 249 27.16 -33.44 14.51
C PHE A 249 26.44 -32.16 14.94
N GLY A 250 27.19 -31.10 15.17
CA GLY A 250 26.70 -29.76 15.38
C GLY A 250 26.24 -29.08 14.08
N ALA A 251 25.62 -27.91 14.20
CA ALA A 251 25.27 -27.13 13.03
C ALA A 251 26.52 -26.56 12.35
N PRO A 252 26.60 -26.60 11.03
CA PRO A 252 27.65 -25.93 10.30
C PRO A 252 27.55 -24.41 10.46
N ALA A 253 28.63 -23.68 10.15
CA ALA A 253 28.59 -22.21 10.13
C ALA A 253 27.54 -21.73 9.11
N LEU A 254 26.55 -20.99 9.59
CA LEU A 254 25.41 -20.52 8.79
C LEU A 254 25.67 -19.11 8.25
N VAL A 255 25.28 -18.88 6.99
CA VAL A 255 25.35 -17.57 6.34
C VAL A 255 23.97 -16.95 6.36
N ASN A 256 23.86 -15.76 6.95
CA ASN A 256 22.64 -14.96 6.96
C ASN A 256 22.81 -13.76 6.03
N GLY A 257 21.71 -13.26 5.51
CA GLY A 257 21.69 -12.11 4.63
C GLY A 257 20.59 -11.13 4.98
N SER A 258 20.47 -10.07 4.21
CA SER A 258 19.38 -9.11 4.35
C SER A 258 19.13 -8.34 3.07
N MET A 259 17.94 -7.76 2.95
CA MET A 259 17.63 -6.73 1.96
C MET A 259 16.99 -5.53 2.65
N LYS A 260 17.04 -4.36 2.00
CA LYS A 260 16.43 -3.13 2.50
C LYS A 260 15.34 -2.63 1.56
N ILE A 261 14.24 -2.21 2.14
CA ILE A 261 13.15 -1.50 1.47
C ILE A 261 13.14 -0.06 1.98
N ASN A 262 13.22 0.90 1.08
CA ASN A 262 13.09 2.32 1.38
C ASN A 262 11.75 2.80 0.83
N ALA A 263 10.72 2.83 1.70
CA ALA A 263 9.42 3.39 1.38
C ALA A 263 9.47 4.92 1.57
N ASN A 264 9.70 5.64 0.47
CA ASN A 264 10.05 7.07 0.55
C ASN A 264 9.06 8.00 -0.14
N LYS A 265 7.92 7.50 -0.63
CA LYS A 265 6.88 8.31 -1.29
C LYS A 265 5.49 7.81 -0.93
N ILE A 266 4.53 8.74 -0.94
CA ILE A 266 3.09 8.46 -0.83
C ILE A 266 2.36 8.97 -2.05
N ASP A 267 1.13 8.51 -2.27
CA ASP A 267 0.21 9.07 -3.26
C ASP A 267 -0.37 10.39 -2.73
N VAL A 268 -0.36 11.42 -3.58
CA VAL A 268 -0.96 12.73 -3.32
C VAL A 268 -2.01 12.99 -4.39
N ASN A 269 -3.25 13.16 -3.98
CA ASN A 269 -4.38 13.47 -4.84
C ASN A 269 -4.80 14.93 -4.61
N ILE A 270 -4.89 15.71 -5.67
CA ILE A 270 -5.31 17.10 -5.60
C ILE A 270 -6.61 17.23 -6.37
N ASN A 271 -7.66 17.73 -5.69
CA ASN A 271 -8.97 17.98 -6.26
C ASN A 271 -9.14 19.47 -6.47
N LYS A 272 -9.32 19.91 -7.71
CA LYS A 272 -9.60 21.29 -8.07
C LYS A 272 -11.08 21.56 -7.86
N LYS A 273 -11.44 22.47 -6.95
CA LYS A 273 -12.83 22.71 -6.54
C LYS A 273 -13.20 24.18 -6.55
N ASP A 274 -14.45 24.43 -6.82
CA ASP A 274 -15.09 25.74 -6.59
C ASP A 274 -15.23 26.00 -5.09
N ILE A 275 -14.86 27.21 -4.65
CA ILE A 275 -14.87 27.54 -3.22
C ILE A 275 -16.29 27.67 -2.64
N ASN A 276 -17.31 27.94 -3.46
CA ASN A 276 -18.68 28.19 -3.00
C ASN A 276 -19.48 26.87 -2.87
N ASN A 277 -19.55 26.08 -3.95
CA ASN A 277 -20.35 24.83 -3.99
C ASN A 277 -19.57 23.57 -3.65
N LYS A 278 -18.21 23.66 -3.55
CA LYS A 278 -17.30 22.54 -3.26
C LYS A 278 -17.24 21.44 -4.34
N GLU A 279 -17.82 21.68 -5.50
CA GLU A 279 -17.79 20.77 -6.62
C GLU A 279 -16.47 20.85 -7.39
N LEU A 280 -16.16 19.78 -8.13
CA LEU A 280 -14.96 19.74 -8.97
C LEU A 280 -15.10 20.71 -10.14
N ILE A 281 -14.04 21.45 -10.42
CA ILE A 281 -13.92 22.29 -11.61
C ILE A 281 -13.48 21.38 -12.76
N LEU A 282 -14.41 21.04 -13.64
CA LEU A 282 -14.16 20.09 -14.74
C LEU A 282 -13.52 20.74 -15.96
N ASP A 283 -13.54 22.08 -16.02
CA ASP A 283 -13.03 22.85 -17.15
C ASP A 283 -11.53 22.64 -17.34
N ALA A 284 -11.09 22.62 -18.60
CA ALA A 284 -9.69 22.56 -18.97
C ALA A 284 -8.92 23.86 -18.66
N GLY A 285 -7.59 23.78 -18.68
CA GLY A 285 -6.71 24.94 -18.53
C GLY A 285 -6.26 25.22 -17.08
N ASN A 286 -6.70 24.41 -16.12
CA ASN A 286 -6.20 24.49 -14.75
C ASN A 286 -4.81 23.82 -14.66
N LYS A 287 -3.77 24.61 -14.37
CA LYS A 287 -2.38 24.14 -14.33
C LYS A 287 -1.67 24.61 -13.08
N ILE A 288 -0.86 23.70 -12.52
CA ILE A 288 -0.06 23.98 -11.30
C ILE A 288 1.39 23.56 -11.46
N LYS A 289 2.22 24.04 -10.55
CA LYS A 289 3.54 23.47 -10.19
C LYS A 289 3.57 23.19 -8.71
N ILE A 290 4.39 22.22 -8.30
CA ILE A 290 4.63 21.94 -6.89
C ILE A 290 6.06 22.28 -6.54
N LYS A 291 6.21 23.11 -5.52
CA LYS A 291 7.51 23.54 -4.99
C LYS A 291 7.75 22.86 -3.64
N ASN A 292 8.91 22.27 -3.46
CA ASN A 292 9.36 21.81 -2.15
C ASN A 292 9.93 23.01 -1.39
N LEU A 293 9.37 23.33 -0.24
CA LEU A 293 9.74 24.49 0.57
C LEU A 293 11.05 24.27 1.35
N ASP A 294 11.38 23.01 1.68
CA ASP A 294 12.60 22.68 2.43
C ASP A 294 13.85 22.90 1.55
N THR A 295 13.74 22.61 0.25
CA THR A 295 14.82 22.76 -0.74
C THR A 295 14.71 24.01 -1.60
N ASN A 296 13.56 24.71 -1.55
CA ASN A 296 13.18 25.84 -2.37
C ASN A 296 13.21 25.55 -3.89
N LYS A 297 12.98 24.30 -4.31
CA LYS A 297 13.00 23.86 -5.71
C LYS A 297 11.64 23.32 -6.15
N TYR A 298 11.33 23.52 -7.43
CA TYR A 298 10.19 22.82 -8.04
C TYR A 298 10.49 21.34 -8.18
N VAL A 299 9.53 20.50 -7.77
CA VAL A 299 9.63 19.03 -7.82
C VAL A 299 8.80 18.45 -8.97
N THR A 300 8.05 19.31 -9.67
CA THR A 300 7.29 18.94 -10.87
C THR A 300 7.52 19.96 -11.99
N ASP A 301 7.34 19.51 -13.23
CA ASP A 301 7.01 20.41 -14.35
C ASP A 301 5.59 20.97 -14.18
N VAL A 302 5.08 21.67 -15.18
CA VAL A 302 3.70 22.13 -15.20
C VAL A 302 2.78 20.92 -15.33
N LEU A 303 1.89 20.75 -14.37
CA LEU A 303 0.89 19.68 -14.32
C LEU A 303 -0.48 20.27 -14.63
N GLU A 304 -1.29 19.56 -15.41
CA GLU A 304 -2.65 19.96 -15.76
C GLU A 304 -3.67 19.02 -15.12
N PHE A 305 -4.76 19.58 -14.59
CA PHE A 305 -5.85 18.80 -14.03
C PHE A 305 -6.65 18.11 -15.13
N ASN A 306 -7.01 16.86 -14.89
CA ASN A 306 -7.95 16.13 -15.73
C ASN A 306 -9.28 15.99 -14.98
N ASN A 307 -10.35 16.58 -15.52
CA ASN A 307 -11.67 16.62 -14.87
C ASN A 307 -11.58 17.00 -13.38
N GLY A 308 -10.84 18.06 -13.09
CA GLY A 308 -10.67 18.58 -11.74
C GLY A 308 -9.82 17.75 -10.81
N LYS A 309 -9.12 16.70 -11.30
CA LYS A 309 -8.30 15.79 -10.48
C LYS A 309 -6.87 15.73 -11.00
N LEU A 310 -5.94 15.59 -10.06
CA LEU A 310 -4.53 15.36 -10.32
C LEU A 310 -3.97 14.41 -9.27
N SER A 311 -3.22 13.38 -9.70
CA SER A 311 -2.55 12.46 -8.78
C SER A 311 -1.07 12.38 -9.10
N LEU A 312 -0.23 12.37 -8.06
CA LEU A 312 1.22 12.24 -8.18
C LEU A 312 1.77 11.57 -6.92
N THR A 313 3.09 11.32 -6.89
CA THR A 313 3.75 10.77 -5.70
C THR A 313 4.81 11.74 -5.19
N LEU A 314 4.82 12.00 -3.89
CA LEU A 314 5.81 12.87 -3.25
C LEU A 314 6.43 12.19 -2.03
N PRO A 315 7.72 12.47 -1.73
CA PRO A 315 8.34 12.09 -0.48
C PRO A 315 7.86 12.97 0.69
N LYS A 316 8.30 12.62 1.91
CA LYS A 316 8.16 13.49 3.08
C LYS A 316 8.75 14.87 2.83
N GLY A 317 8.10 15.94 3.30
CA GLY A 317 8.55 17.32 3.17
C GLY A 317 7.44 18.34 3.26
N ASN A 318 7.82 19.60 3.15
CA ASN A 318 6.90 20.74 3.10
C ASN A 318 6.79 21.25 1.66
N TYR A 319 5.56 21.45 1.19
CA TYR A 319 5.29 21.75 -0.21
C TYR A 319 4.34 22.94 -0.35
N LYS A 320 4.44 23.60 -1.50
CA LYS A 320 3.46 24.60 -1.95
C LYS A 320 2.97 24.23 -3.34
N ILE A 321 1.65 24.22 -3.50
CA ILE A 321 0.99 24.23 -4.81
C ILE A 321 0.98 25.67 -5.28
N GLU A 322 1.52 25.94 -6.46
CA GLU A 322 1.46 27.24 -7.13
C GLU A 322 0.63 27.09 -8.40
N GLU A 323 -0.45 27.86 -8.52
CA GLU A 323 -1.28 27.86 -9.71
C GLU A 323 -0.63 28.68 -10.82
N ILE A 324 -0.47 28.07 -11.99
CA ILE A 324 0.11 28.69 -13.17
C ILE A 324 -0.98 29.28 -14.06
N SER A 325 -2.12 28.59 -14.16
CA SER A 325 -3.31 29.07 -14.85
C SER A 325 -4.56 28.43 -14.24
N ALA A 326 -5.63 29.20 -14.22
CA ALA A 326 -6.97 28.74 -13.90
C ALA A 326 -7.81 28.66 -15.19
N SER A 327 -8.90 27.89 -15.17
CA SER A 327 -9.90 27.93 -16.23
C SER A 327 -10.53 29.35 -16.32
N ARG A 328 -11.02 29.67 -17.51
CA ARG A 328 -11.42 31.05 -17.88
C ARG A 328 -12.35 31.76 -16.90
N SER A 329 -13.23 31.01 -16.25
CA SER A 329 -14.23 31.56 -15.34
C SER A 329 -13.74 31.74 -13.90
N TYR A 330 -12.48 31.42 -13.59
CA TYR A 330 -11.96 31.37 -12.23
C TYR A 330 -10.73 32.28 -12.06
N LYS A 331 -10.61 32.88 -10.87
CA LYS A 331 -9.40 33.61 -10.45
C LYS A 331 -8.27 32.62 -10.14
N ILE A 332 -7.03 32.99 -10.47
CA ILE A 332 -5.85 32.25 -10.03
C ILE A 332 -5.75 32.32 -8.51
N ASN A 333 -5.50 31.15 -7.88
CA ASN A 333 -5.28 31.04 -6.44
C ASN A 333 -3.84 31.45 -6.09
N GLU A 334 -3.62 32.06 -4.92
CA GLU A 334 -2.29 32.46 -4.42
C GLU A 334 -1.37 31.27 -4.06
N GLY A 335 -1.92 30.06 -4.07
CA GLY A 335 -1.24 28.83 -3.72
C GLY A 335 -1.69 28.24 -2.40
N LEU A 336 -1.34 26.97 -2.18
CA LEU A 336 -1.68 26.21 -0.97
C LEU A 336 -0.44 25.47 -0.46
N GLU A 337 -0.11 25.65 0.81
CA GLU A 337 0.95 24.91 1.47
C GLU A 337 0.41 23.66 2.14
N PHE A 338 1.18 22.57 2.09
CA PHE A 338 0.87 21.32 2.77
C PHE A 338 2.13 20.58 3.17
N THR A 339 2.00 19.69 4.15
CA THR A 339 3.10 18.89 4.68
C THR A 339 2.80 17.40 4.50
N ILE A 340 3.82 16.62 4.14
CA ILE A 340 3.83 15.16 4.19
C ILE A 340 4.73 14.74 5.33
N SER A 341 4.17 14.06 6.32
CA SER A 341 4.85 13.55 7.51
C SER A 341 5.10 12.05 7.41
N ASP A 342 5.82 11.48 8.39
CA ASP A 342 6.04 10.02 8.47
C ASP A 342 4.77 9.22 8.74
N GLU A 343 3.72 9.86 9.26
CA GLU A 343 2.44 9.22 9.55
C GLU A 343 1.48 9.18 8.34
N ASP A 344 1.78 9.95 7.30
CA ASP A 344 0.93 10.01 6.11
C ASP A 344 1.15 8.75 5.23
N ILE A 345 0.07 8.06 4.90
CA ILE A 345 0.04 6.91 3.97
C ILE A 345 -0.45 7.32 2.57
N SER A 346 -1.22 8.40 2.50
CA SER A 346 -1.66 9.13 1.31
C SER A 346 -2.06 10.54 1.72
N LYS A 347 -2.24 11.45 0.75
CA LYS A 347 -2.69 12.82 1.01
C LYS A 347 -3.72 13.24 -0.01
N ASP A 348 -4.92 13.59 0.46
CA ASP A 348 -5.96 14.20 -0.36
C ASP A 348 -6.05 15.70 -0.06
N ILE A 349 -5.99 16.52 -1.10
CA ILE A 349 -5.92 17.98 -1.00
C ILE A 349 -7.02 18.57 -1.87
N ASP A 350 -7.89 19.40 -1.26
CA ASP A 350 -8.84 20.22 -1.99
C ASP A 350 -8.22 21.58 -2.28
N PHE A 351 -8.06 21.90 -3.55
CA PHE A 351 -7.48 23.17 -4.02
C PHE A 351 -8.57 24.02 -4.65
N PHE A 352 -8.95 25.10 -3.96
CA PHE A 352 -10.12 25.88 -4.27
C PHE A 352 -9.81 27.08 -5.17
N ASN A 353 -10.73 27.37 -6.13
CA ASN A 353 -10.76 28.63 -6.85
C ASN A 353 -12.11 29.34 -6.67
N GLU A 354 -12.07 30.65 -6.76
CA GLU A 354 -13.24 31.50 -6.75
C GLU A 354 -13.59 31.93 -8.18
N LYS A 355 -14.88 31.88 -8.54
CA LYS A 355 -15.34 32.37 -9.83
C LYS A 355 -15.14 33.86 -9.96
N ILE A 356 -14.82 34.31 -11.16
CA ILE A 356 -14.77 35.75 -11.50
C ILE A 356 -16.19 36.27 -11.51
N LYS A 357 -16.39 37.43 -10.86
CA LYS A 357 -17.65 38.17 -10.86
C LYS A 357 -17.45 39.51 -11.53
N CYS A 358 -18.34 39.82 -12.48
CA CYS A 358 -18.31 41.02 -13.27
C CYS A 358 -19.39 42.03 -12.81
N GLU A 359 -19.06 43.30 -12.75
CA GLU A 359 -20.00 44.33 -12.42
C GLU A 359 -20.95 44.60 -13.61
N ILE A 360 -22.24 44.53 -13.37
CA ILE A 360 -23.31 44.88 -14.33
C ILE A 360 -24.00 46.09 -13.84
N VAL A 361 -24.20 47.05 -14.75
CA VAL A 361 -24.92 48.32 -14.45
C VAL A 361 -26.20 48.36 -15.29
N VAL A 362 -27.34 48.49 -14.62
CA VAL A 362 -28.65 48.65 -15.26
C VAL A 362 -29.11 50.08 -15.10
N PHE A 363 -29.52 50.66 -16.18
CA PHE A 363 -30.18 51.99 -16.23
C PHE A 363 -31.64 51.80 -16.61
N SER A 364 -32.54 52.61 -15.95
CA SER A 364 -33.93 52.78 -16.38
C SER A 364 -34.19 54.28 -16.57
N ILE A 365 -34.57 54.67 -17.76
CA ILE A 365 -34.72 56.07 -18.18
C ILE A 365 -35.96 56.30 -19.05
N SER A 366 -36.42 57.53 -19.11
CA SER A 366 -37.35 57.99 -20.13
C SER A 366 -36.83 59.37 -20.64
N GLY A 367 -36.16 59.34 -21.81
CA GLY A 367 -35.39 60.54 -22.25
C GLY A 367 -34.29 60.87 -21.23
N ASP A 368 -34.26 62.07 -20.72
CA ASP A 368 -33.30 62.48 -19.68
C ASP A 368 -33.77 62.18 -18.25
N ILE A 369 -34.97 61.63 -18.08
CA ILE A 369 -35.52 61.30 -16.75
C ILE A 369 -35.07 59.94 -16.29
N LYS A 370 -34.48 59.88 -15.11
CA LYS A 370 -34.07 58.64 -14.42
C LYS A 370 -35.26 58.01 -13.68
N LEU A 371 -35.48 56.75 -13.81
CA LEU A 371 -36.61 56.02 -13.26
C LEU A 371 -36.18 54.98 -12.23
N ASP A 372 -36.89 54.93 -11.11
CA ASP A 372 -36.70 53.87 -10.08
C ASP A 372 -37.58 52.70 -10.40
N SER A 373 -37.02 51.79 -11.20
CA SER A 373 -37.69 50.60 -11.76
C SER A 373 -37.19 49.31 -11.09
N GLU A 374 -38.00 48.26 -11.12
CA GLU A 374 -37.58 46.93 -10.69
C GLU A 374 -37.26 46.07 -11.91
N PHE A 375 -36.23 45.22 -11.79
CA PHE A 375 -35.80 44.31 -12.82
C PHE A 375 -35.38 42.96 -12.23
N GLU A 376 -35.43 41.91 -13.05
CA GLU A 376 -35.03 40.56 -12.74
C GLU A 376 -34.05 40.04 -13.78
N VAL A 377 -33.11 39.19 -13.33
CA VAL A 377 -32.10 38.52 -14.16
C VAL A 377 -32.28 37.02 -14.04
N TYR A 378 -32.37 36.36 -15.17
CA TYR A 378 -32.57 34.93 -15.27
C TYR A 378 -31.38 34.26 -15.98
N ASP A 379 -31.06 33.01 -15.63
CA ASP A 379 -30.20 32.15 -16.46
C ASP A 379 -30.98 31.64 -17.68
N LEU A 380 -30.30 30.92 -18.59
CA LEU A 380 -30.95 30.35 -19.78
C LEU A 380 -31.92 29.22 -19.46
N GLU A 381 -31.83 28.62 -18.29
CA GLU A 381 -32.74 27.60 -17.77
C GLU A 381 -34.02 28.21 -17.17
N GLY A 382 -34.07 29.56 -17.06
CA GLY A 382 -35.19 30.29 -16.52
C GLY A 382 -35.20 30.44 -15.00
N ASN A 383 -34.08 30.12 -14.32
CA ASN A 383 -33.97 30.32 -12.88
C ASN A 383 -33.67 31.83 -12.60
N LEU A 384 -34.33 32.40 -11.57
CA LEU A 384 -34.06 33.71 -11.10
C LEU A 384 -32.67 33.78 -10.42
N VAL A 385 -31.75 34.53 -11.02
CA VAL A 385 -30.36 34.70 -10.52
C VAL A 385 -30.22 35.94 -9.65
N TYR A 386 -30.92 37.06 -10.05
CA TYR A 386 -30.86 38.30 -9.33
C TYR A 386 -32.19 39.09 -9.52
N LYS A 387 -32.60 39.81 -8.46
CA LYS A 387 -33.68 40.78 -8.50
C LYS A 387 -33.19 42.09 -7.91
N GLY A 388 -33.40 43.20 -8.61
CA GLY A 388 -32.90 44.51 -8.21
C GLY A 388 -33.88 45.62 -8.47
N LYS A 389 -33.55 46.80 -7.96
CA LYS A 389 -34.24 48.06 -8.19
C LYS A 389 -33.22 49.14 -8.54
N THR A 390 -33.54 49.99 -9.53
CA THR A 390 -32.75 51.16 -9.83
C THR A 390 -33.07 52.25 -8.79
N GLU A 391 -32.04 52.94 -8.31
CA GLU A 391 -32.12 54.14 -7.48
C GLU A 391 -31.54 55.31 -8.26
N ASN A 392 -32.29 56.36 -8.43
CA ASN A 392 -31.93 57.49 -9.35
C ASN A 392 -31.61 56.94 -10.77
N GLY A 393 -32.36 55.94 -11.22
CA GLY A 393 -32.21 55.32 -12.55
C GLY A 393 -31.04 54.41 -12.77
N GLU A 394 -30.28 54.02 -11.74
CA GLU A 394 -29.09 53.18 -11.84
C GLU A 394 -29.12 52.08 -10.77
N ALA A 395 -28.74 50.86 -11.15
CA ALA A 395 -28.45 49.76 -10.23
C ALA A 395 -27.13 49.07 -10.63
N LYS A 396 -26.36 48.62 -9.61
CA LYS A 396 -25.12 47.87 -9.78
C LYS A 396 -25.19 46.55 -9.05
N PHE A 397 -24.76 45.47 -9.70
CA PHE A 397 -24.70 44.17 -9.12
C PHE A 397 -23.62 43.33 -9.83
N TYR A 398 -23.35 42.09 -9.34
CA TYR A 398 -22.28 41.25 -9.85
C TYR A 398 -22.85 39.95 -10.33
N LEU A 399 -22.44 39.53 -11.55
CA LEU A 399 -22.72 38.20 -12.11
C LEU A 399 -21.42 37.43 -12.40
N GLU A 400 -21.52 36.14 -12.28
CA GLU A 400 -20.48 35.21 -12.77
C GLU A 400 -20.48 35.18 -14.31
N TYR A 401 -19.45 34.58 -14.93
CA TYR A 401 -19.45 34.34 -16.38
C TYR A 401 -20.62 33.43 -16.76
N GLY A 402 -21.36 33.83 -17.79
CA GLY A 402 -22.53 33.12 -18.25
C GLY A 402 -23.40 33.93 -19.18
N ASN A 403 -24.49 33.34 -19.67
CA ASN A 403 -25.50 34.01 -20.46
C ASN A 403 -26.76 34.19 -19.61
N TYR A 404 -27.33 35.39 -19.67
CA TYR A 404 -28.45 35.79 -18.84
C TYR A 404 -29.49 36.51 -19.68
N ILE A 405 -30.71 36.58 -19.16
CA ILE A 405 -31.82 37.37 -19.69
C ILE A 405 -32.19 38.37 -18.62
N VAL A 406 -32.19 39.66 -18.97
CA VAL A 406 -32.56 40.76 -18.05
C VAL A 406 -33.89 41.35 -18.49
N LYS A 407 -34.83 41.45 -17.55
CA LYS A 407 -36.20 41.96 -17.77
C LYS A 407 -36.52 43.04 -16.78
N GLU A 408 -37.08 44.17 -17.25
CA GLU A 408 -37.72 45.13 -16.39
C GLU A 408 -39.12 44.61 -16.03
N ILE A 409 -39.48 44.65 -14.74
CA ILE A 409 -40.74 44.07 -14.24
C ILE A 409 -41.69 45.12 -13.66
N SER A 410 -41.20 46.33 -13.38
CA SER A 410 -41.98 47.42 -12.82
C SER A 410 -41.35 48.77 -13.10
N VAL A 411 -42.15 49.78 -13.41
CA VAL A 411 -41.74 51.14 -13.59
C VAL A 411 -42.62 52.09 -12.75
N PRO A 412 -42.19 53.31 -12.44
CA PRO A 412 -43.01 54.28 -11.72
C PRO A 412 -44.30 54.68 -12.47
N ASN A 413 -45.30 55.06 -11.73
CA ASN A 413 -46.58 55.53 -12.31
C ASN A 413 -46.36 56.67 -13.32
N GLY A 414 -47.04 56.62 -14.47
CA GLY A 414 -46.93 57.58 -15.54
C GLY A 414 -45.94 57.21 -16.65
N TYR A 415 -45.35 56.02 -16.54
CA TYR A 415 -44.48 55.40 -17.56
C TYR A 415 -45.02 54.01 -18.02
N ILE A 416 -44.68 53.67 -19.23
CA ILE A 416 -45.01 52.35 -19.84
C ILE A 416 -43.84 51.44 -19.64
N LEU A 417 -44.09 50.23 -19.07
CA LEU A 417 -43.10 49.23 -18.85
C LEU A 417 -42.47 48.82 -20.18
N ASN A 418 -41.15 48.82 -20.26
CA ASN A 418 -40.42 48.17 -21.38
C ASN A 418 -40.37 46.68 -21.16
N ASP A 419 -41.15 45.93 -21.91
CA ASP A 419 -41.26 44.47 -21.84
C ASP A 419 -40.20 43.71 -22.68
N THR A 420 -39.19 44.47 -23.17
CA THR A 420 -38.09 43.86 -23.94
C THR A 420 -37.20 43.05 -23.03
N GLU A 421 -37.00 41.79 -23.40
CA GLU A 421 -36.00 40.92 -22.79
C GLU A 421 -34.61 41.24 -23.40
N ILE A 422 -33.62 41.50 -22.56
CA ILE A 422 -32.26 41.85 -23.00
C ILE A 422 -31.34 40.65 -22.73
N ASP A 423 -30.76 40.06 -23.79
CA ASP A 423 -29.74 39.07 -23.71
C ASP A 423 -28.41 39.66 -23.20
N LEU A 424 -27.85 39.10 -22.14
CA LEU A 424 -26.61 39.54 -21.53
C LEU A 424 -25.61 38.41 -21.50
N GLU A 425 -24.54 38.49 -22.28
CA GLU A 425 -23.36 37.65 -22.16
C GLU A 425 -22.38 38.33 -21.19
N VAL A 426 -22.01 37.60 -20.13
CA VAL A 426 -20.97 38.01 -19.16
C VAL A 426 -19.74 37.12 -19.40
N SER A 427 -18.64 37.71 -19.84
CA SER A 427 -17.39 37.06 -20.17
C SER A 427 -16.21 38.00 -19.87
N ASP A 428 -14.98 37.54 -20.16
CA ASP A 428 -13.77 38.37 -20.02
C ASP A 428 -13.80 39.66 -20.88
N THR A 429 -14.49 39.60 -22.01
CA THR A 429 -14.64 40.77 -22.93
C THR A 429 -15.82 41.65 -22.59
N THR A 430 -16.83 41.15 -21.89
CA THR A 430 -18.08 41.88 -21.52
C THR A 430 -18.21 42.07 -20.01
N CYS A 431 -17.14 41.82 -19.25
CA CYS A 431 -17.06 42.15 -17.84
C CYS A 431 -17.19 43.66 -17.64
N ALA A 432 -18.11 44.13 -16.84
CA ALA A 432 -18.55 45.54 -16.70
C ALA A 432 -19.53 46.01 -17.80
N SER A 433 -20.53 45.19 -18.11
CA SER A 433 -21.59 45.51 -19.08
C SER A 433 -22.60 46.54 -18.54
N ARG A 434 -23.17 47.31 -19.47
CA ARG A 434 -24.22 48.29 -19.20
C ARG A 434 -25.47 47.95 -19.98
N ILE A 435 -26.61 47.97 -19.29
CA ILE A 435 -27.93 47.71 -19.85
C ILE A 435 -28.80 48.93 -19.63
N THR A 436 -29.62 49.32 -20.62
CA THR A 436 -30.51 50.47 -20.49
C THR A 436 -31.91 50.07 -20.91
N PHE A 437 -32.88 50.23 -20.02
CA PHE A 437 -34.29 50.19 -20.31
C PHE A 437 -34.79 51.61 -20.62
N ASN A 438 -35.30 51.78 -21.86
CA ASN A 438 -35.87 53.00 -22.29
C ASN A 438 -37.41 52.92 -22.18
N ASN A 439 -38.02 53.71 -21.31
CA ASN A 439 -39.44 53.67 -21.00
C ASN A 439 -40.16 54.87 -21.60
N ASP A 440 -41.31 54.66 -22.21
CA ASP A 440 -42.11 55.70 -22.74
C ASP A 440 -42.99 56.31 -21.66
N LYS A 441 -43.21 57.63 -21.75
CA LYS A 441 -44.20 58.35 -20.88
C LYS A 441 -45.59 58.05 -21.34
N VAL A 442 -46.47 57.73 -20.41
CA VAL A 442 -47.93 57.62 -20.71
C VAL A 442 -48.46 58.96 -21.24
N VAL A 443 -48.81 58.96 -22.50
CA VAL A 443 -49.48 60.12 -23.11
C VAL A 443 -50.98 59.92 -22.98
N MET A 444 -51.62 60.61 -22.08
CA MET A 444 -53.07 60.63 -22.03
C MET A 444 -53.59 61.38 -23.27
N PRO A 445 -54.52 60.84 -24.05
CA PRO A 445 -55.11 61.56 -25.13
C PRO A 445 -55.85 62.76 -24.54
N ILE A 446 -55.59 63.98 -25.09
CA ILE A 446 -56.33 65.18 -24.76
C ILE A 446 -57.76 65.00 -25.33
N THR A 447 -58.64 64.49 -24.52
CA THR A 447 -60.06 64.51 -24.85
C THR A 447 -60.51 65.94 -24.61
N SER A 448 -60.33 66.88 -25.62
CA SER A 448 -60.99 68.16 -25.66
C SER A 448 -62.45 67.91 -25.87
N LYS A 449 -63.20 67.84 -24.79
CA LYS A 449 -64.65 68.06 -24.85
C LYS A 449 -64.97 69.54 -25.05
N GLU A 450 -64.69 70.03 -26.25
CA GLU A 450 -65.28 71.34 -26.71
C GLU A 450 -66.63 71.13 -27.36
N SER A 451 -67.43 70.11 -27.06
CA SER A 451 -68.73 69.92 -27.69
C SER A 451 -69.94 70.02 -26.74
N ASP A 452 -69.78 70.02 -25.44
CA ASP A 452 -70.94 69.94 -24.54
C ASP A 452 -71.47 71.28 -24.11
N ILE A 453 -70.66 72.36 -24.19
CA ILE A 453 -71.13 73.72 -23.85
C ILE A 453 -71.94 74.29 -25.01
N THR A 454 -71.60 74.02 -26.24
CA THR A 454 -72.34 74.47 -27.40
C THR A 454 -73.70 73.80 -27.52
N TYR A 455 -73.83 72.56 -27.22
CA TYR A 455 -75.10 71.84 -27.18
C TYR A 455 -75.99 72.26 -26.01
N LEU A 456 -75.48 72.57 -24.86
CA LEU A 456 -76.22 73.11 -23.71
C LEU A 456 -76.74 74.51 -24.01
N ILE A 457 -75.96 75.38 -24.68
CA ILE A 457 -76.42 76.75 -25.09
C ILE A 457 -77.47 76.63 -26.16
N LEU A 458 -77.42 75.79 -27.14
CA LEU A 458 -78.47 75.54 -28.16
C LEU A 458 -79.74 74.97 -27.57
N LEU A 459 -79.67 74.06 -26.57
CA LEU A 459 -80.86 73.58 -25.83
C LEU A 459 -81.50 74.68 -24.98
N PHE A 460 -80.74 75.56 -24.37
CA PHE A 460 -81.26 76.69 -23.58
C PHE A 460 -81.99 77.69 -24.47
N PHE A 461 -81.50 78.06 -25.66
CA PHE A 461 -82.14 78.89 -26.63
C PHE A 461 -83.40 78.24 -27.21
N ASN A 462 -83.49 76.95 -27.46
CA ASN A 462 -84.71 76.32 -27.94
C ASN A 462 -85.81 76.27 -26.86
N VAL A 463 -85.47 76.06 -25.58
CA VAL A 463 -86.42 76.12 -24.46
C VAL A 463 -86.95 77.52 -24.23
N ILE A 464 -86.12 78.55 -24.33
CA ILE A 464 -86.57 79.98 -24.24
C ILE A 464 -87.43 80.33 -25.44
N GLY A 465 -87.11 79.91 -26.65
CA GLY A 465 -87.94 80.08 -27.87
C GLY A 465 -89.31 79.47 -27.74
N TYR A 466 -89.37 78.25 -27.17
CA TYR A 466 -90.61 77.48 -26.95
C TYR A 466 -91.54 78.15 -25.89
N VAL A 467 -90.97 78.75 -24.85
CA VAL A 467 -91.71 79.42 -23.81
C VAL A 467 -92.23 80.75 -24.33
N PHE A 468 -91.50 81.47 -25.24
CA PHE A 468 -91.98 82.70 -25.85
C PHE A 468 -93.14 82.48 -26.85
N ILE A 469 -93.14 81.35 -27.61
CA ILE A 469 -94.19 81.04 -28.53
C ILE A 469 -95.53 80.64 -27.83
N LYS A 470 -95.46 80.07 -26.64
CA LYS A 470 -96.64 79.72 -25.84
C LYS A 470 -97.24 80.84 -25.06
N LYS A 471 -96.64 82.04 -24.99
CA LYS A 471 -97.15 83.25 -24.29
C LYS A 471 -97.81 84.28 -25.26
N THR A 472 -97.83 84.00 -26.56
CA THR A 472 -98.42 84.79 -27.63
C THR A 472 -99.61 84.16 -28.36
N ARG A 473 -100.28 83.20 -27.71
CA ARG A 473 -101.61 82.72 -28.13
C ARG A 473 -102.57 82.85 -27.00
#